data_9afe90a74e43b15bbb4d6d40a2e46f53
#
_entry.id   9afe90a74e43b15bbb4d6d40a2e46f53
#
_cell.length_a   1.000
_cell.length_b   1.000
_cell.length_c   1.000
_cell.angle_alpha   90.00
_cell.angle_beta   90.00
_cell.angle_gamma   90.00
#
_symmetry.space_group_name_H-M   'P 1'
#
loop_
_entity.id
_entity.type
_entity.pdbx_description
1 polymer ?
#
loop_
_entity_poly.entity_id
_entity_poly.type
_entity_poly.pdbx_seq_one_letter_code
_entity_poly.pdbx_strand_id
1 'polypeptide(L)'
;MIRITSNELAHNCEGSSRREFIRIGALGLGGLTLPRMLALGGENTSVVRDKAVVVLNLQGGPSQVETFDPKMTAPREYRAMFGEVKTSLPGVTFGHHFPKLGKLAHKLAVVRSYAHGIGSHGPAAAHVAAGGNPSKACMASIFARVAGLTNPQSGIPNNTLIVPAATGDEFKALNAVPDRITGVGDLPRAYRAFDPSKGGDILNDMQLNVADDRFENRRALLQSLDDLKRHAETSGIVESAGRFEQQAFDVILGGISEAFDLTREDPRVLERYNTSRYTIPKGLPKRKKNGKAIPGFSPVALGRQMLMARRLCEAGCGFVTVTCTGWDMH
;
A
#
# COMPACT_ATOMS: atom_id res chain seq x y z
N MET A 1 32.69 -6.96 23.42
CA MET A 1 33.22 -5.58 23.61
C MET A 1 33.36 -4.96 22.24
N ILE A 2 32.46 -4.05 21.88
CA ILE A 2 32.49 -3.38 20.56
C ILE A 2 33.37 -2.14 20.71
N ARG A 3 34.52 -2.12 20.04
CA ARG A 3 35.45 -0.99 20.04
C ARG A 3 35.07 -0.06 18.88
N ILE A 4 34.48 1.08 19.18
CA ILE A 4 34.19 2.11 18.17
C ILE A 4 35.39 3.06 18.18
N THR A 5 36.29 2.88 17.23
CA THR A 5 37.38 3.83 16.99
C THR A 5 37.14 4.52 15.68
N SER A 6 37.00 5.83 15.68
CA SER A 6 37.31 6.61 14.50
C SER A 6 37.22 8.11 14.64
N ASN A 7 38.04 8.77 13.88
CA ASN A 7 38.04 10.21 13.61
C ASN A 7 37.66 10.55 12.15
N GLU A 8 37.07 9.62 11.40
CA GLU A 8 36.68 9.86 10.02
C GLU A 8 35.19 9.59 9.82
N LEU A 9 34.56 10.36 8.97
CA LEU A 9 33.21 10.16 8.46
C LEU A 9 33.18 8.89 7.58
N ALA A 10 33.30 7.73 8.20
CA ALA A 10 33.20 6.48 7.51
C ALA A 10 31.73 6.16 7.25
N HIS A 11 31.34 6.22 5.99
CA HIS A 11 30.13 5.58 5.49
C HIS A 11 30.48 4.13 5.14
N ASN A 12 29.57 3.20 5.40
CA ASN A 12 29.69 1.86 4.80
C ASN A 12 29.44 1.97 3.28
N CYS A 13 29.67 0.90 2.54
CA CYS A 13 29.47 0.86 1.07
C CYS A 13 28.03 1.18 0.64
N GLU A 14 27.07 1.21 1.56
CA GLU A 14 25.64 1.52 1.36
C GLU A 14 25.28 2.95 1.82
N GLY A 15 26.23 3.75 2.28
CA GLY A 15 26.03 5.16 2.64
C GLY A 15 25.35 5.43 3.99
N SER A 16 25.19 4.41 4.86
CA SER A 16 24.57 4.58 6.17
C SER A 16 25.47 5.32 7.15
N SER A 17 24.95 6.34 7.82
CA SER A 17 25.68 7.11 8.82
C SER A 17 25.83 6.33 10.14
N ARG A 18 26.87 6.63 10.94
CA ARG A 18 27.05 6.05 12.28
C ARG A 18 25.85 6.25 13.18
N ARG A 19 25.16 7.36 13.04
CA ARG A 19 23.96 7.69 13.83
C ARG A 19 22.79 6.78 13.46
N GLU A 20 22.66 6.41 12.18
CA GLU A 20 21.69 5.43 11.71
C GLU A 20 22.04 4.03 12.16
N PHE A 21 23.33 3.67 12.07
CA PHE A 21 23.82 2.39 12.59
C PHE A 21 23.56 2.22 14.09
N ILE A 22 23.80 3.27 14.89
CA ILE A 22 23.52 3.25 16.33
C ILE A 22 22.02 3.18 16.61
N ARG A 23 21.17 3.87 15.83
CA ARG A 23 19.71 3.77 15.94
C ARG A 23 19.19 2.38 15.62
N ILE A 24 19.64 1.80 14.52
CA ILE A 24 19.28 0.42 14.12
C ILE A 24 19.83 -0.58 15.15
N GLY A 25 21.06 -0.40 15.61
CA GLY A 25 21.67 -1.23 16.64
C GLY A 25 20.97 -1.13 18.00
N ALA A 26 20.52 0.07 18.40
CA ALA A 26 19.77 0.28 19.63
C ALA A 26 18.39 -0.39 19.60
N LEU A 27 17.69 -0.37 18.46
CA LEU A 27 16.44 -1.10 18.26
C LEU A 27 16.67 -2.62 18.29
N GLY A 28 17.74 -3.11 17.67
CA GLY A 28 18.10 -4.52 17.69
C GLY A 28 18.56 -5.02 19.07
N LEU A 29 19.37 -4.23 19.79
CA LEU A 29 19.82 -4.51 21.16
C LEU A 29 18.69 -4.41 22.19
N GLY A 30 17.68 -3.53 21.95
CA GLY A 30 16.46 -3.46 22.74
C GLY A 30 15.52 -4.63 22.50
N GLY A 31 15.85 -5.57 21.61
CA GLY A 31 15.05 -6.75 21.31
C GLY A 31 13.75 -6.44 20.52
N LEU A 32 13.62 -5.23 19.99
CA LEU A 32 12.48 -4.80 19.17
C LEU A 32 12.70 -5.19 17.70
N THR A 33 12.80 -6.47 17.43
CA THR A 33 12.77 -6.98 16.03
C THR A 33 11.30 -7.18 15.62
N LEU A 34 10.99 -6.99 14.35
CA LEU A 34 9.62 -7.16 13.84
C LEU A 34 9.04 -8.55 14.18
N PRO A 35 9.78 -9.69 14.04
CA PRO A 35 9.27 -10.98 14.46
C PRO A 35 8.94 -11.05 15.96
N ARG A 36 9.73 -10.41 16.80
CA ARG A 36 9.49 -10.41 18.26
C ARG A 36 8.31 -9.49 18.64
N MET A 37 8.14 -8.37 17.92
CA MET A 37 6.95 -7.52 18.10
C MET A 37 5.66 -8.27 17.70
N LEU A 38 5.70 -9.03 16.61
CA LEU A 38 4.57 -9.85 16.18
C LEU A 38 4.28 -10.99 17.15
N ALA A 39 5.31 -11.67 17.68
CA ALA A 39 5.16 -12.68 18.70
C ALA A 39 4.57 -12.11 20.02
N LEU A 40 5.04 -10.93 20.45
CA LEU A 40 4.50 -10.24 21.62
C LEU A 40 3.04 -9.81 21.43
N GLY A 41 2.63 -9.50 20.20
CA GLY A 41 1.24 -9.20 19.84
C GLY A 41 0.32 -10.41 20.01
N GLY A 42 0.84 -11.63 19.79
CA GLY A 42 0.12 -12.88 20.01
C GLY A 42 -0.01 -13.29 21.49
N GLU A 43 0.99 -12.91 22.31
CA GLU A 43 1.04 -13.33 23.73
C GLU A 43 0.51 -12.27 24.69
N ASN A 44 0.55 -10.99 24.33
CA ASN A 44 0.20 -9.89 25.24
C ASN A 44 -0.39 -8.68 24.48
N THR A 45 -1.70 -8.71 24.29
CA THR A 45 -2.47 -7.69 23.54
C THR A 45 -2.39 -6.28 24.12
N SER A 46 -1.86 -6.10 25.34
CA SER A 46 -1.69 -4.79 25.97
C SER A 46 -0.49 -4.00 25.45
N VAL A 47 0.56 -4.68 24.95
CA VAL A 47 1.83 -4.06 24.54
C VAL A 47 1.86 -3.76 23.04
N VAL A 48 1.34 -4.66 22.21
CA VAL A 48 1.27 -4.49 20.75
C VAL A 48 -0.20 -4.47 20.33
N ARG A 49 -0.66 -3.32 19.88
CA ARG A 49 -2.02 -3.21 19.34
C ARG A 49 -2.03 -3.76 17.91
N ASP A 50 -3.06 -4.52 17.59
CA ASP A 50 -3.34 -4.91 16.21
C ASP A 50 -3.62 -3.67 15.38
N LYS A 51 -2.80 -3.44 14.36
CA LYS A 51 -2.85 -2.27 13.50
C LYS A 51 -2.65 -2.66 12.05
N ALA A 52 -3.49 -2.08 11.20
CA ALA A 52 -3.30 -2.15 9.77
C ALA A 52 -2.48 -0.96 9.25
N VAL A 53 -1.79 -1.18 8.14
CA VAL A 53 -1.04 -0.15 7.40
C VAL A 53 -1.79 0.18 6.12
N VAL A 54 -2.10 1.46 5.91
CA VAL A 54 -2.63 1.95 4.64
C VAL A 54 -1.59 2.85 3.99
N VAL A 55 -1.08 2.44 2.83
CA VAL A 55 -0.17 3.25 2.03
C VAL A 55 -0.96 3.94 0.93
N LEU A 56 -1.05 5.27 1.00
CA LEU A 56 -1.58 6.08 -0.09
C LEU A 56 -0.44 6.50 -1.02
N ASN A 57 -0.35 5.85 -2.17
CA ASN A 57 0.63 6.18 -3.20
C ASN A 57 0.06 7.23 -4.16
N LEU A 58 0.60 8.45 -4.09
CA LEU A 58 0.26 9.57 -4.97
C LEU A 58 1.21 9.54 -6.18
N GLN A 59 0.82 8.82 -7.22
CA GLN A 59 1.67 8.53 -8.37
C GLN A 59 1.93 9.78 -9.21
N GLY A 60 3.19 10.03 -9.49
CA GLY A 60 3.69 11.25 -10.13
C GLY A 60 4.29 12.22 -9.12
N GLY A 61 3.86 12.17 -7.87
CA GLY A 61 4.36 12.95 -6.75
C GLY A 61 3.81 14.38 -6.71
N PRO A 62 2.96 14.73 -5.75
CA PRO A 62 2.61 16.13 -5.53
C PRO A 62 3.85 16.91 -5.10
N SER A 63 3.94 18.17 -5.52
CA SER A 63 5.05 19.04 -5.15
C SER A 63 5.18 19.17 -3.64
N GLN A 64 6.38 18.97 -3.08
CA GLN A 64 6.62 19.11 -1.64
C GLN A 64 6.34 20.54 -1.17
N VAL A 65 6.63 21.54 -1.99
CA VAL A 65 6.42 22.96 -1.61
C VAL A 65 4.94 23.34 -1.56
N GLU A 66 4.09 22.69 -2.33
CA GLU A 66 2.64 22.92 -2.28
C GLU A 66 1.93 22.03 -1.25
N THR A 67 2.67 21.16 -0.56
CA THR A 67 2.09 20.20 0.40
C THR A 67 2.62 20.41 1.82
N PHE A 68 3.68 19.73 2.20
CA PHE A 68 4.15 19.68 3.58
C PHE A 68 5.37 20.55 3.89
N ASP A 69 5.97 21.20 2.86
CA ASP A 69 7.19 22.01 3.03
C ASP A 69 7.15 23.30 2.18
N PRO A 70 6.29 24.28 2.50
CA PRO A 70 6.03 25.47 1.67
C PRO A 70 7.21 26.42 1.49
N LYS A 71 8.25 26.35 2.32
CA LYS A 71 9.51 27.09 2.22
C LYS A 71 9.33 28.61 2.01
N MET A 72 8.41 29.23 2.74
CA MET A 72 8.03 30.64 2.52
C MET A 72 9.17 31.64 2.74
N THR A 73 10.24 31.24 3.42
CA THR A 73 11.46 32.05 3.60
C THR A 73 12.46 31.92 2.44
N ALA A 74 12.22 30.99 1.51
CA ALA A 74 13.05 30.81 0.33
C ALA A 74 12.75 31.87 -0.76
N PRO A 75 13.64 32.07 -1.76
CA PRO A 75 13.36 32.89 -2.93
C PRO A 75 12.07 32.46 -3.63
N ARG A 76 11.45 33.41 -4.34
CA ARG A 76 10.12 33.22 -4.97
C ARG A 76 10.04 31.98 -5.85
N GLU A 77 11.10 31.62 -6.51
CA GLU A 77 11.20 30.49 -7.44
C GLU A 77 11.17 29.12 -6.76
N TYR A 78 11.43 29.05 -5.45
CA TYR A 78 11.57 27.82 -4.66
C TYR A 78 10.52 27.65 -3.57
N ARG A 79 9.63 28.63 -3.38
CA ARG A 79 8.58 28.59 -2.36
C ARG A 79 7.22 28.23 -2.94
N ALA A 80 6.27 27.88 -2.09
CA ALA A 80 4.88 27.61 -2.48
C ALA A 80 4.26 28.83 -3.19
N MET A 81 3.62 28.57 -4.32
CA MET A 81 2.95 29.60 -5.14
C MET A 81 1.69 30.12 -4.43
N PHE A 82 0.94 29.20 -3.80
CA PHE A 82 -0.34 29.51 -3.14
C PHE A 82 -0.20 29.90 -1.67
N GLY A 83 1.04 29.94 -1.14
CA GLY A 83 1.30 30.28 0.24
C GLY A 83 1.15 29.11 1.22
N GLU A 84 0.96 29.43 2.49
CA GLU A 84 0.95 28.46 3.56
C GLU A 84 -0.22 28.62 4.53
N VAL A 85 -0.52 27.57 5.30
CA VAL A 85 -1.45 27.60 6.44
C VAL A 85 -0.73 27.16 7.71
N LYS A 86 -1.09 27.79 8.84
CA LYS A 86 -0.63 27.37 10.17
C LYS A 86 -1.18 25.99 10.50
N THR A 87 -0.37 25.21 11.22
CA THR A 87 -0.79 23.89 11.71
C THR A 87 -1.11 23.92 13.20
N SER A 88 -1.54 22.79 13.75
CA SER A 88 -1.72 22.62 15.20
C SER A 88 -0.40 22.62 15.99
N LEU A 89 0.75 22.60 15.30
CA LEU A 89 2.07 22.66 15.93
C LEU A 89 2.67 24.06 15.73
N PRO A 90 3.11 24.75 16.79
CA PRO A 90 3.75 26.05 16.68
C PRO A 90 4.98 26.01 15.77
N GLY A 91 5.12 27.00 14.88
CA GLY A 91 6.24 27.11 13.95
C GLY A 91 6.24 26.13 12.77
N VAL A 92 5.23 25.27 12.66
CA VAL A 92 5.07 24.35 11.53
C VAL A 92 3.93 24.81 10.64
N THR A 93 4.21 24.92 9.34
CA THR A 93 3.22 25.28 8.32
C THR A 93 3.15 24.21 7.23
N PHE A 94 1.98 24.11 6.59
CA PHE A 94 1.75 23.29 5.41
C PHE A 94 1.32 24.18 4.24
N GLY A 95 1.35 23.65 3.02
CA GLY A 95 0.85 24.35 1.84
C GLY A 95 -0.62 24.75 1.98
N HIS A 96 -0.99 25.86 1.34
CA HIS A 96 -2.31 26.52 1.44
C HIS A 96 -3.50 25.56 1.31
N HIS A 97 -3.38 24.53 0.49
CA HIS A 97 -4.46 23.58 0.22
C HIS A 97 -4.70 22.54 1.33
N PHE A 98 -3.91 22.54 2.41
CA PHE A 98 -3.97 21.55 3.48
C PHE A 98 -4.51 22.04 4.84
N PRO A 99 -5.56 22.90 4.91
CA PRO A 99 -6.03 23.42 6.19
C PRO A 99 -6.58 22.35 7.12
N LYS A 100 -7.18 21.28 6.57
CA LYS A 100 -7.70 20.15 7.37
C LYS A 100 -6.56 19.28 7.92
N LEU A 101 -5.56 18.97 7.10
CA LEU A 101 -4.37 18.24 7.55
C LEU A 101 -3.53 19.06 8.53
N GLY A 102 -3.45 20.39 8.35
CA GLY A 102 -2.81 21.29 9.29
C GLY A 102 -3.36 21.18 10.72
N LYS A 103 -4.67 21.04 10.87
CA LYS A 103 -5.30 20.82 12.19
C LYS A 103 -4.93 19.46 12.81
N LEU A 104 -4.50 18.50 12.02
CA LEU A 104 -4.10 17.16 12.44
C LEU A 104 -2.58 16.97 12.51
N ALA A 105 -1.78 18.04 12.36
CA ALA A 105 -0.32 17.94 12.28
C ALA A 105 0.29 17.23 13.51
N HIS A 106 -0.30 17.37 14.69
CA HIS A 106 0.12 16.67 15.92
C HIS A 106 -0.01 15.15 15.84
N LYS A 107 -0.71 14.60 14.83
CA LYS A 107 -0.86 13.15 14.57
C LYS A 107 0.02 12.69 13.41
N LEU A 108 0.79 13.56 12.78
CA LEU A 108 1.55 13.28 11.58
C LEU A 108 3.05 13.30 11.87
N ALA A 109 3.78 12.37 11.26
CA ALA A 109 5.23 12.42 11.12
C ALA A 109 5.55 12.77 9.66
N VAL A 110 6.19 13.91 9.42
CA VAL A 110 6.53 14.38 8.07
C VAL A 110 8.03 14.28 7.88
N VAL A 111 8.46 13.46 6.91
CA VAL A 111 9.87 13.32 6.52
C VAL A 111 10.13 14.21 5.29
N ARG A 112 10.79 15.34 5.48
CA ARG A 112 11.12 16.30 4.41
C ARG A 112 12.47 16.05 3.74
N SER A 113 13.31 15.23 4.35
CA SER A 113 14.70 14.99 3.92
C SER A 113 14.88 13.75 3.04
N TYR A 114 13.79 13.09 2.64
CA TYR A 114 13.89 11.92 1.80
C TYR A 114 14.31 12.30 0.37
N ALA A 115 15.36 11.65 -0.12
CA ALA A 115 15.87 11.82 -1.49
C ALA A 115 16.42 10.50 -2.01
N HIS A 116 16.27 10.23 -3.30
CA HIS A 116 16.71 8.95 -3.91
C HIS A 116 17.53 9.14 -5.20
N GLY A 117 17.69 10.36 -5.72
CA GLY A 117 18.52 10.62 -6.91
C GLY A 117 18.02 9.99 -8.23
N ILE A 118 16.82 9.38 -8.26
CA ILE A 118 16.27 8.71 -9.46
C ILE A 118 15.32 9.66 -10.16
N GLY A 119 15.70 10.16 -11.35
CA GLY A 119 14.90 11.12 -12.12
C GLY A 119 13.76 10.53 -12.97
N SER A 120 13.57 9.20 -12.97
CA SER A 120 12.52 8.53 -13.77
C SER A 120 11.40 8.00 -12.89
N HIS A 121 10.14 8.35 -13.18
CA HIS A 121 8.96 7.98 -12.38
C HIS A 121 8.83 6.48 -12.09
N GLY A 122 9.06 5.63 -13.09
CA GLY A 122 8.90 4.19 -12.94
C GLY A 122 9.90 3.57 -11.96
N PRO A 123 11.18 3.72 -12.20
CA PRO A 123 12.22 3.24 -11.29
C PRO A 123 12.14 3.90 -9.91
N ALA A 124 11.83 5.20 -9.82
CA ALA A 124 11.65 5.90 -8.55
C ALA A 124 10.51 5.30 -7.72
N ALA A 125 9.34 5.08 -8.34
CA ALA A 125 8.19 4.49 -7.65
C ALA A 125 8.51 3.08 -7.12
N ALA A 126 9.19 2.26 -7.90
CA ALA A 126 9.62 0.92 -7.46
C ALA A 126 10.63 0.98 -6.32
N HIS A 127 11.61 1.90 -6.41
CA HIS A 127 12.61 2.11 -5.35
C HIS A 127 11.98 2.56 -4.04
N VAL A 128 11.05 3.53 -4.09
CA VAL A 128 10.32 4.02 -2.91
C VAL A 128 9.48 2.90 -2.29
N ALA A 129 8.74 2.14 -3.10
CA ALA A 129 7.91 1.05 -2.61
C ALA A 129 8.72 -0.10 -1.98
N ALA A 130 9.93 -0.34 -2.48
CA ALA A 130 10.86 -1.33 -1.94
C ALA A 130 11.67 -0.78 -0.74
N GLY A 131 11.67 0.54 -0.48
CA GLY A 131 12.48 1.13 0.57
C GLY A 131 13.99 0.97 0.33
N GLY A 132 14.43 0.73 -0.90
CA GLY A 132 15.83 0.51 -1.26
C GLY A 132 16.42 -0.83 -0.78
N ASN A 133 15.58 -1.79 -0.37
CA ASN A 133 16.10 -3.09 0.11
C ASN A 133 16.71 -3.92 -1.05
N PRO A 134 17.73 -4.78 -0.76
CA PRO A 134 18.42 -5.57 -1.78
C PRO A 134 17.51 -6.51 -2.57
N SER A 135 16.50 -7.10 -1.94
CA SER A 135 15.57 -8.04 -2.59
C SER A 135 14.60 -7.35 -3.56
N LYS A 136 14.55 -6.02 -3.58
CA LYS A 136 13.61 -5.20 -4.38
C LYS A 136 12.13 -5.52 -4.13
N ALA A 137 11.81 -6.25 -3.08
CA ALA A 137 10.44 -6.53 -2.69
C ALA A 137 9.79 -5.29 -2.06
N CYS A 138 8.56 -4.95 -2.44
CA CYS A 138 7.84 -3.86 -1.81
C CYS A 138 7.48 -4.20 -0.34
N MET A 139 7.28 -3.17 0.47
CA MET A 139 6.95 -3.32 1.89
C MET A 139 5.75 -4.25 2.13
N ALA A 140 4.73 -4.14 1.29
CA ALA A 140 3.51 -4.95 1.38
C ALA A 140 3.79 -6.45 1.15
N SER A 141 4.68 -6.79 0.20
CA SER A 141 5.08 -8.19 -0.05
C SER A 141 5.93 -8.76 1.08
N ILE A 142 6.79 -7.94 1.69
CA ILE A 142 7.55 -8.32 2.89
C ILE A 142 6.59 -8.54 4.06
N PHE A 143 5.60 -7.65 4.24
CA PHE A 143 4.58 -7.81 5.27
C PHE A 143 3.82 -9.14 5.09
N ALA A 144 3.33 -9.45 3.88
CA ALA A 144 2.63 -10.71 3.60
C ALA A 144 3.50 -11.95 3.86
N ARG A 145 4.83 -11.85 3.63
CA ARG A 145 5.75 -12.94 3.96
C ARG A 145 5.85 -13.18 5.47
N VAL A 146 5.77 -12.13 6.27
CA VAL A 146 5.92 -12.21 7.74
C VAL A 146 4.59 -12.55 8.42
N ALA A 147 3.51 -11.89 8.01
CA ALA A 147 2.20 -12.01 8.64
C ALA A 147 1.33 -13.15 8.07
N GLY A 148 1.76 -13.76 6.96
CA GLY A 148 0.96 -14.72 6.19
C GLY A 148 0.22 -14.07 5.02
N LEU A 149 -0.27 -14.88 4.08
CA LEU A 149 -0.97 -14.41 2.88
C LEU A 149 -2.36 -13.88 3.21
N THR A 150 -3.02 -14.50 4.18
CA THR A 150 -4.37 -14.19 4.62
C THR A 150 -4.41 -14.01 6.14
N ASN A 151 -5.38 -13.27 6.62
CA ASN A 151 -5.69 -13.19 8.03
C ASN A 151 -6.32 -14.52 8.47
N PRO A 152 -5.79 -15.22 9.47
CA PRO A 152 -6.27 -16.56 9.84
C PRO A 152 -7.67 -16.58 10.46
N GLN A 153 -8.17 -15.44 10.97
CA GLN A 153 -9.50 -15.35 11.57
C GLN A 153 -10.57 -14.98 10.53
N SER A 154 -10.25 -14.09 9.59
CA SER A 154 -11.23 -13.58 8.62
C SER A 154 -11.03 -14.09 7.20
N GLY A 155 -9.91 -14.77 6.88
CA GLY A 155 -9.56 -15.19 5.52
C GLY A 155 -9.17 -14.03 4.58
N ILE A 156 -9.22 -12.77 5.03
CA ILE A 156 -8.90 -11.61 4.22
C ILE A 156 -7.42 -11.59 3.80
N PRO A 157 -7.11 -11.30 2.52
CA PRO A 157 -5.73 -11.12 2.09
C PRO A 157 -5.00 -10.05 2.93
N ASN A 158 -3.84 -10.41 3.48
CA ASN A 158 -3.03 -9.50 4.30
C ASN A 158 -2.31 -8.42 3.48
N ASN A 159 -2.30 -8.53 2.15
CA ASN A 159 -1.71 -7.56 1.24
C ASN A 159 -2.67 -7.30 0.09
N THR A 160 -3.37 -6.17 0.13
CA THR A 160 -4.39 -5.80 -0.86
C THR A 160 -4.02 -4.49 -1.55
N LEU A 161 -4.20 -4.46 -2.88
CA LEU A 161 -4.03 -3.29 -3.72
C LEU A 161 -5.39 -2.76 -4.15
N ILE A 162 -5.64 -1.47 -3.92
CA ILE A 162 -6.85 -0.79 -4.39
C ILE A 162 -6.48 0.22 -5.47
N VAL A 163 -6.87 -0.11 -6.69
CA VAL A 163 -6.84 0.80 -7.84
C VAL A 163 -8.22 1.42 -8.04
N PRO A 164 -8.37 2.53 -8.80
CA PRO A 164 -9.67 3.14 -9.06
C PRO A 164 -10.72 2.15 -9.56
N ALA A 165 -10.36 1.28 -10.50
CA ALA A 165 -11.24 0.28 -11.08
C ALA A 165 -11.84 -0.72 -10.06
N ALA A 166 -11.22 -0.89 -8.90
CA ALA A 166 -11.74 -1.75 -7.82
C ALA A 166 -12.96 -1.16 -7.10
N THR A 167 -13.26 0.12 -7.33
CA THR A 167 -14.32 0.84 -6.59
C THR A 167 -15.55 1.19 -7.43
N GLY A 168 -15.58 0.79 -8.68
CA GLY A 168 -16.72 0.95 -9.57
C GLY A 168 -16.32 0.93 -11.05
N ASP A 169 -17.25 0.45 -11.88
CA ASP A 169 -17.06 0.31 -13.32
C ASP A 169 -16.79 1.64 -14.01
N GLU A 170 -17.37 2.72 -13.51
CA GLU A 170 -17.17 4.07 -13.99
C GLU A 170 -15.71 4.52 -13.91
N PHE A 171 -14.90 3.88 -13.06
CA PHE A 171 -13.49 4.19 -12.86
C PHE A 171 -12.52 3.27 -13.62
N LYS A 172 -13.01 2.28 -14.37
CA LYS A 172 -12.17 1.34 -15.15
C LYS A 172 -11.24 2.03 -16.15
N ALA A 173 -11.66 3.20 -16.66
CA ALA A 173 -10.84 3.99 -17.58
C ALA A 173 -9.75 4.82 -16.89
N LEU A 174 -9.73 4.91 -15.56
CA LEU A 174 -8.71 5.66 -14.84
C LEU A 174 -7.41 4.85 -14.79
N ASN A 175 -6.33 5.51 -15.21
CA ASN A 175 -5.04 4.87 -15.31
C ASN A 175 -4.45 4.56 -13.92
N ALA A 176 -3.89 3.37 -13.78
CA ALA A 176 -3.08 2.97 -12.64
C ALA A 176 -1.89 2.15 -13.14
N VAL A 177 -0.75 2.28 -12.50
CA VAL A 177 0.46 1.49 -12.83
C VAL A 177 0.88 0.71 -11.58
N PRO A 178 0.06 -0.26 -11.16
CA PRO A 178 0.23 -0.97 -9.90
C PRO A 178 1.52 -1.80 -9.86
N ASP A 179 1.96 -2.34 -10.99
CA ASP A 179 3.11 -3.25 -11.04
C ASP A 179 4.43 -2.62 -10.56
N ARG A 180 4.50 -1.29 -10.57
CA ARG A 180 5.69 -0.56 -10.10
C ARG A 180 5.79 -0.49 -8.58
N ILE A 181 4.68 -0.59 -7.87
CA ILE A 181 4.61 -0.41 -6.41
C ILE A 181 4.22 -1.69 -5.66
N THR A 182 3.95 -2.77 -6.37
CA THR A 182 3.56 -4.08 -5.82
C THR A 182 4.54 -5.19 -6.22
N GLY A 183 5.77 -4.82 -6.56
CA GLY A 183 6.81 -5.76 -6.94
C GLY A 183 7.17 -6.70 -5.79
N VAL A 184 7.24 -8.01 -6.09
CA VAL A 184 7.66 -9.02 -5.10
C VAL A 184 9.18 -9.13 -5.00
N GLY A 185 9.94 -8.54 -5.96
CA GLY A 185 11.39 -8.70 -6.02
C GLY A 185 11.78 -10.17 -6.10
N ASP A 186 12.71 -10.58 -5.24
CA ASP A 186 13.20 -11.97 -5.16
C ASP A 186 12.25 -12.90 -4.36
N LEU A 187 11.13 -12.38 -3.83
CA LEU A 187 10.14 -13.20 -3.13
C LEU A 187 9.27 -14.00 -4.11
N PRO A 188 8.75 -15.16 -3.70
CA PRO A 188 7.74 -15.90 -4.47
C PRO A 188 6.54 -15.04 -4.85
N ARG A 189 5.99 -15.26 -6.05
CA ARG A 189 4.86 -14.48 -6.58
C ARG A 189 3.61 -14.54 -5.70
N ALA A 190 3.45 -15.56 -4.88
CA ALA A 190 2.36 -15.69 -3.92
C ALA A 190 2.25 -14.51 -2.95
N TYR A 191 3.35 -13.80 -2.67
CA TYR A 191 3.35 -12.61 -1.81
C TYR A 191 2.93 -11.31 -2.50
N ARG A 192 2.52 -11.39 -3.78
CA ARG A 192 1.99 -10.23 -4.51
C ARG A 192 0.68 -9.76 -3.89
N ALA A 193 0.42 -8.44 -3.98
CA ALA A 193 -0.83 -7.88 -3.52
C ALA A 193 -2.03 -8.49 -4.27
N PHE A 194 -3.07 -8.83 -3.54
CA PHE A 194 -4.38 -9.15 -4.09
C PHE A 194 -4.96 -7.90 -4.74
N ASP A 195 -5.33 -8.00 -6.01
CA ASP A 195 -5.87 -6.89 -6.80
C ASP A 195 -7.31 -7.23 -7.23
N PRO A 196 -8.30 -6.68 -6.52
CA PRO A 196 -9.70 -6.97 -6.79
C PRO A 196 -10.20 -6.46 -8.15
N SER A 197 -9.46 -5.58 -8.82
CA SER A 197 -9.85 -5.08 -10.15
C SER A 197 -9.57 -6.05 -11.30
N LYS A 198 -8.82 -7.11 -11.05
CA LYS A 198 -8.40 -8.09 -12.08
C LYS A 198 -9.34 -9.28 -12.22
N GLY A 199 -10.29 -9.44 -11.33
CA GLY A 199 -11.42 -10.37 -11.48
C GLY A 199 -12.53 -9.74 -12.32
N GLY A 200 -13.46 -10.54 -12.86
CA GLY A 200 -14.65 -10.06 -13.57
C GLY A 200 -15.62 -9.32 -12.63
N ASP A 201 -16.73 -9.92 -12.30
CA ASP A 201 -17.61 -9.46 -11.22
C ASP A 201 -17.10 -10.02 -9.89
N ILE A 202 -16.23 -9.26 -9.26
CA ILE A 202 -15.48 -9.72 -8.08
C ILE A 202 -16.38 -10.13 -6.91
N LEU A 203 -17.54 -9.51 -6.76
CA LEU A 203 -18.48 -9.87 -5.71
C LEU A 203 -19.10 -11.24 -5.97
N ASN A 204 -19.41 -11.55 -7.23
CA ASN A 204 -19.90 -12.87 -7.63
C ASN A 204 -18.78 -13.92 -7.64
N ASP A 205 -17.57 -13.54 -8.06
CA ASP A 205 -16.41 -14.44 -8.07
C ASP A 205 -15.95 -14.83 -6.66
N MET A 206 -16.27 -14.03 -5.66
CA MET A 206 -15.99 -14.30 -4.24
C MET A 206 -17.11 -15.05 -3.53
N GLN A 207 -18.21 -15.39 -4.21
CA GLN A 207 -19.30 -16.18 -3.65
C GLN A 207 -19.16 -17.65 -4.05
N LEU A 208 -19.39 -18.53 -3.08
CA LEU A 208 -19.40 -19.95 -3.35
C LEU A 208 -20.69 -20.32 -4.10
N ASN A 209 -20.55 -20.68 -5.40
CA ASN A 209 -21.68 -21.06 -6.27
C ASN A 209 -21.93 -22.59 -6.31
N VAL A 210 -21.36 -23.34 -5.37
CA VAL A 210 -21.53 -24.79 -5.24
C VAL A 210 -21.84 -25.11 -3.78
N ALA A 211 -22.54 -26.21 -3.55
CA ALA A 211 -22.83 -26.67 -2.19
C ALA A 211 -21.53 -27.03 -1.46
N ASP A 212 -21.47 -26.71 -0.18
CA ASP A 212 -20.28 -26.82 0.66
C ASP A 212 -19.66 -28.23 0.65
N ASP A 213 -20.48 -29.28 0.66
CA ASP A 213 -20.06 -30.68 0.58
C ASP A 213 -19.33 -30.99 -0.72
N ARG A 214 -19.83 -30.47 -1.84
CA ARG A 214 -19.20 -30.64 -3.16
C ARG A 214 -17.92 -29.83 -3.28
N PHE A 215 -17.86 -28.68 -2.64
CA PHE A 215 -16.67 -27.85 -2.60
C PHE A 215 -15.55 -28.54 -1.81
N GLU A 216 -15.85 -29.05 -0.61
CA GLU A 216 -14.88 -29.78 0.22
C GLU A 216 -14.38 -31.06 -0.46
N ASN A 217 -15.26 -31.80 -1.14
CA ASN A 217 -14.85 -32.98 -1.90
C ASN A 217 -13.91 -32.64 -3.07
N ARG A 218 -14.16 -31.55 -3.79
CA ARG A 218 -13.26 -31.06 -4.85
C ARG A 218 -11.93 -30.60 -4.30
N ARG A 219 -11.94 -29.90 -3.15
CA ARG A 219 -10.73 -29.45 -2.45
C ARG A 219 -9.87 -30.62 -2.02
N ALA A 220 -10.45 -31.65 -1.40
CA ALA A 220 -9.74 -32.84 -0.97
C ALA A 220 -9.12 -33.62 -2.18
N LEU A 221 -9.85 -33.70 -3.28
CA LEU A 221 -9.36 -34.35 -4.52
C LEU A 221 -8.17 -33.57 -5.09
N LEU A 222 -8.27 -32.23 -5.12
CA LEU A 222 -7.21 -31.37 -5.64
C LEU A 222 -5.95 -31.44 -4.76
N GLN A 223 -6.09 -31.43 -3.44
CA GLN A 223 -4.97 -31.63 -2.51
C GLN A 223 -4.28 -32.99 -2.74
N SER A 224 -5.04 -34.06 -2.97
CA SER A 224 -4.48 -35.38 -3.27
C SER A 224 -3.69 -35.39 -4.59
N LEU A 225 -4.16 -34.66 -5.60
CA LEU A 225 -3.46 -34.52 -6.89
C LEU A 225 -2.19 -33.66 -6.77
N ASP A 226 -2.22 -32.62 -5.96
CA ASP A 226 -1.07 -31.75 -5.73
C ASP A 226 0.00 -32.42 -4.88
N ASP A 227 -0.38 -33.27 -3.92
CA ASP A 227 0.57 -34.09 -3.17
C ASP A 227 1.30 -35.10 -4.08
N LEU A 228 0.60 -35.67 -5.06
CA LEU A 228 1.21 -36.53 -6.10
C LEU A 228 2.20 -35.72 -6.97
N LYS A 229 1.85 -34.49 -7.34
CA LYS A 229 2.74 -33.59 -8.12
C LYS A 229 3.96 -33.14 -7.30
N ARG A 230 3.80 -32.78 -6.02
CA ARG A 230 4.91 -32.39 -5.15
C ARG A 230 5.97 -33.47 -4.99
N HIS A 231 5.57 -34.75 -4.98
CA HIS A 231 6.50 -35.87 -4.96
C HIS A 231 7.29 -36.02 -6.28
N ALA A 232 6.81 -35.41 -7.36
CA ALA A 232 7.41 -35.50 -8.70
C ALA A 232 8.27 -34.27 -9.08
N GLU A 233 8.13 -33.14 -8.39
CA GLU A 233 8.81 -31.88 -8.79
C GLU A 233 9.70 -31.27 -7.70
N THR A 234 10.96 -30.99 -8.09
CA THR A 234 11.99 -30.32 -7.25
C THR A 234 12.03 -28.79 -7.43
N SER A 235 11.09 -28.18 -8.16
CA SER A 235 11.26 -26.81 -8.71
C SER A 235 10.62 -25.65 -7.94
N GLY A 236 9.95 -25.86 -6.81
CA GLY A 236 9.31 -24.76 -6.01
C GLY A 236 8.13 -24.04 -6.69
N ILE A 237 7.85 -24.30 -7.96
CA ILE A 237 6.72 -23.71 -8.71
C ILE A 237 5.39 -24.25 -8.16
N VAL A 238 5.32 -25.51 -7.83
CA VAL A 238 4.13 -26.18 -7.26
C VAL A 238 3.81 -25.65 -5.87
N GLU A 239 4.83 -25.33 -5.05
CA GLU A 239 4.62 -24.72 -3.73
C GLU A 239 3.96 -23.33 -3.83
N SER A 240 4.35 -22.55 -4.82
CA SER A 240 3.73 -21.23 -5.07
C SER A 240 2.28 -21.38 -5.55
N ALA A 241 1.99 -22.36 -6.41
CA ALA A 241 0.63 -22.63 -6.88
C ALA A 241 -0.30 -23.03 -5.73
N GLY A 242 0.12 -23.95 -4.86
CA GLY A 242 -0.65 -24.37 -3.70
C GLY A 242 -0.96 -23.22 -2.71
N ARG A 243 -0.05 -22.24 -2.59
CA ARG A 243 -0.29 -21.05 -1.75
C ARG A 243 -1.33 -20.10 -2.36
N PHE A 244 -1.33 -19.91 -3.67
CA PHE A 244 -2.38 -19.13 -4.36
C PHE A 244 -3.75 -19.78 -4.23
N GLU A 245 -3.79 -21.09 -4.35
CA GLU A 245 -5.01 -21.86 -4.21
C GLU A 245 -5.57 -21.76 -2.79
N GLN A 246 -4.73 -21.94 -1.77
CA GLN A 246 -5.14 -21.77 -0.38
C GLN A 246 -5.66 -20.34 -0.15
N GLN A 247 -4.97 -19.32 -0.66
CA GLN A 247 -5.43 -17.94 -0.57
C GLN A 247 -6.80 -17.75 -1.24
N ALA A 248 -7.03 -18.36 -2.40
CA ALA A 248 -8.33 -18.29 -3.08
C ALA A 248 -9.45 -18.94 -2.25
N PHE A 249 -9.19 -20.10 -1.63
CA PHE A 249 -10.14 -20.74 -0.74
C PHE A 249 -10.46 -19.91 0.50
N ASP A 250 -9.43 -19.38 1.16
CA ASP A 250 -9.61 -18.49 2.34
C ASP A 250 -10.47 -17.27 1.99
N VAL A 251 -10.25 -16.69 0.81
CA VAL A 251 -11.02 -15.57 0.28
C VAL A 251 -12.50 -15.96 0.06
N ILE A 252 -12.76 -17.10 -0.57
CA ILE A 252 -14.13 -17.53 -0.90
C ILE A 252 -14.90 -17.93 0.37
N LEU A 253 -14.27 -18.67 1.29
CA LEU A 253 -14.91 -19.17 2.51
C LEU A 253 -15.02 -18.09 3.61
N GLY A 254 -14.12 -17.11 3.61
CA GLY A 254 -14.06 -16.05 4.65
C GLY A 254 -15.18 -15.01 4.60
N GLY A 255 -16.11 -15.08 3.62
CA GLY A 255 -17.18 -14.07 3.50
C GLY A 255 -16.69 -12.67 3.17
N ILE A 256 -15.55 -12.54 2.54
CA ILE A 256 -14.80 -11.30 2.28
C ILE A 256 -15.54 -10.36 1.34
N SER A 257 -16.42 -10.87 0.49
CA SER A 257 -17.20 -10.08 -0.47
C SER A 257 -17.87 -8.87 0.19
N GLU A 258 -18.29 -9.00 1.43
CA GLU A 258 -18.91 -7.90 2.18
C GLU A 258 -17.97 -6.71 2.43
N ALA A 259 -16.68 -6.96 2.66
CA ALA A 259 -15.70 -5.90 2.87
C ALA A 259 -15.46 -5.05 1.60
N PHE A 260 -15.63 -5.67 0.42
CA PHE A 260 -15.51 -4.99 -0.87
C PHE A 260 -16.82 -4.33 -1.34
N ASP A 261 -17.95 -4.68 -0.76
CA ASP A 261 -19.25 -4.15 -1.15
C ASP A 261 -19.52 -2.79 -0.48
N LEU A 262 -19.23 -1.71 -1.20
CA LEU A 262 -19.48 -0.34 -0.74
C LEU A 262 -20.98 0.02 -0.69
N THR A 263 -21.87 -0.76 -1.29
CA THR A 263 -23.31 -0.47 -1.29
C THR A 263 -23.95 -0.69 0.09
N ARG A 264 -23.29 -1.50 0.93
CA ARG A 264 -23.73 -1.79 2.31
C ARG A 264 -23.31 -0.73 3.34
N GLU A 265 -22.58 0.31 2.92
CA GLU A 265 -22.12 1.36 3.82
C GLU A 265 -23.25 2.40 4.08
N ASP A 266 -23.23 3.01 5.27
CA ASP A 266 -24.14 4.11 5.61
C ASP A 266 -24.01 5.25 4.57
N PRO A 267 -25.11 5.73 3.98
CA PRO A 267 -25.10 6.84 3.03
C PRO A 267 -24.38 8.11 3.53
N ARG A 268 -24.42 8.37 4.83
CA ARG A 268 -23.70 9.50 5.46
C ARG A 268 -22.18 9.31 5.41
N VAL A 269 -21.72 8.06 5.54
CA VAL A 269 -20.31 7.71 5.42
C VAL A 269 -19.89 7.80 3.96
N LEU A 270 -20.67 7.26 3.03
CA LEU A 270 -20.43 7.39 1.59
C LEU A 270 -20.27 8.86 1.18
N GLU A 271 -21.14 9.76 1.66
CA GLU A 271 -21.05 11.18 1.34
C GLU A 271 -19.79 11.85 1.95
N ARG A 272 -19.36 11.45 3.14
CA ARG A 272 -18.10 11.96 3.74
C ARG A 272 -16.87 11.59 2.93
N TYR A 273 -16.90 10.46 2.23
CA TYR A 273 -15.83 9.98 1.33
C TYR A 273 -16.09 10.38 -0.13
N ASN A 274 -17.09 11.17 -0.43
CA ASN A 274 -17.44 11.59 -1.78
C ASN A 274 -16.41 12.60 -2.33
N THR A 275 -15.62 12.15 -3.28
CA THR A 275 -14.64 12.97 -4.02
C THR A 275 -15.02 13.20 -5.47
N SER A 276 -16.24 12.85 -5.90
CA SER A 276 -16.71 12.99 -7.27
C SER A 276 -16.72 14.45 -7.78
N ARG A 277 -16.80 15.42 -6.86
CA ARG A 277 -16.71 16.86 -7.15
C ARG A 277 -15.32 17.31 -7.63
N TYR A 278 -14.27 16.54 -7.37
CA TYR A 278 -12.91 16.84 -7.82
C TYR A 278 -12.67 16.36 -9.25
N THR A 279 -13.55 16.72 -10.16
CA THR A 279 -13.40 16.45 -11.58
C THR A 279 -12.44 17.46 -12.21
N ILE A 280 -11.80 17.06 -13.31
CA ILE A 280 -10.99 17.99 -14.13
C ILE A 280 -11.92 19.08 -14.64
N PRO A 281 -11.63 20.38 -14.44
CA PRO A 281 -12.43 21.47 -14.94
C PRO A 281 -12.67 21.33 -16.44
N LYS A 282 -13.91 21.58 -16.87
CA LYS A 282 -14.25 21.62 -18.30
C LYS A 282 -13.40 22.71 -18.96
N GLY A 283 -12.66 22.35 -20.01
CA GLY A 283 -11.82 23.31 -20.76
C GLY A 283 -10.32 23.12 -20.58
N LEU A 284 -9.85 22.35 -19.60
CA LEU A 284 -8.43 21.95 -19.59
C LEU A 284 -8.15 20.99 -20.76
N PRO A 285 -7.02 21.16 -21.46
CA PRO A 285 -6.67 20.27 -22.56
C PRO A 285 -6.55 18.84 -22.04
N LYS A 286 -7.34 17.94 -22.59
CA LYS A 286 -7.18 16.51 -22.34
C LYS A 286 -5.81 16.10 -22.84
N ARG A 287 -4.93 15.70 -21.95
CA ARG A 287 -3.62 15.18 -22.32
C ARG A 287 -3.82 13.99 -23.26
N LYS A 288 -3.28 14.07 -24.47
CA LYS A 288 -3.40 13.00 -25.46
C LYS A 288 -2.04 12.32 -25.62
N LYS A 289 -2.02 10.98 -25.56
CA LYS A 289 -0.88 10.19 -26.00
C LYS A 289 -1.32 9.34 -27.18
N ASN A 290 -0.65 9.46 -28.32
CA ASN A 290 -0.99 8.76 -29.56
C ASN A 290 -2.46 8.98 -30.00
N GLY A 291 -2.96 10.21 -29.89
CA GLY A 291 -4.33 10.57 -30.28
C GLY A 291 -5.44 10.14 -29.32
N LYS A 292 -5.15 9.31 -28.30
CA LYS A 292 -6.12 8.88 -27.31
C LYS A 292 -6.06 9.78 -26.06
N ALA A 293 -7.21 10.20 -25.56
CA ALA A 293 -7.28 10.91 -24.28
C ALA A 293 -6.70 10.01 -23.17
N ILE A 294 -5.77 10.54 -22.39
CA ILE A 294 -5.28 9.85 -21.20
C ILE A 294 -6.25 10.19 -20.07
N PRO A 295 -7.04 9.24 -19.56
CA PRO A 295 -7.79 9.44 -18.33
C PRO A 295 -6.75 9.39 -17.20
N GLY A 296 -6.19 10.55 -16.85
CA GLY A 296 -5.01 10.56 -15.99
C GLY A 296 -5.26 11.04 -14.57
N PHE A 297 -6.50 11.44 -14.24
CA PHE A 297 -6.74 12.09 -12.96
C PHE A 297 -7.71 11.25 -12.11
N SER A 298 -7.18 10.49 -11.17
CA SER A 298 -7.97 9.59 -10.34
C SER A 298 -8.43 10.10 -8.96
N PRO A 299 -8.21 11.36 -8.54
CA PRO A 299 -8.76 11.87 -7.27
C PRO A 299 -10.28 11.74 -7.15
N VAL A 300 -10.99 11.69 -8.26
CA VAL A 300 -12.45 11.46 -8.29
C VAL A 300 -12.85 10.12 -7.66
N ALA A 301 -12.02 9.09 -7.75
CA ALA A 301 -12.22 7.78 -7.16
C ALA A 301 -11.60 7.65 -5.75
N LEU A 302 -10.75 8.60 -5.34
CA LEU A 302 -9.91 8.48 -4.15
C LEU A 302 -10.73 8.27 -2.88
N GLY A 303 -11.84 8.96 -2.73
CA GLY A 303 -12.70 8.81 -1.57
C GLY A 303 -13.22 7.37 -1.43
N ARG A 304 -13.76 6.79 -2.50
CA ARG A 304 -14.22 5.40 -2.49
C ARG A 304 -13.08 4.41 -2.24
N GLN A 305 -11.89 4.65 -2.82
CA GLN A 305 -10.71 3.83 -2.55
C GLN A 305 -10.31 3.87 -1.06
N MET A 306 -10.32 5.04 -0.43
CA MET A 306 -10.01 5.20 0.99
C MET A 306 -11.07 4.57 1.89
N LEU A 307 -12.35 4.64 1.51
CA LEU A 307 -13.43 3.94 2.22
C LEU A 307 -13.26 2.43 2.15
N MET A 308 -12.96 1.89 0.97
CA MET A 308 -12.67 0.46 0.80
C MET A 308 -11.45 0.04 1.62
N ALA A 309 -10.37 0.84 1.61
CA ALA A 309 -9.20 0.56 2.44
C ALA A 309 -9.54 0.50 3.93
N ARG A 310 -10.37 1.42 4.42
CA ARG A 310 -10.86 1.40 5.80
C ARG A 310 -11.62 0.10 6.11
N ARG A 311 -12.58 -0.27 5.28
CA ARG A 311 -13.40 -1.49 5.46
C ARG A 311 -12.55 -2.75 5.46
N LEU A 312 -11.56 -2.84 4.56
CA LEU A 312 -10.62 -3.95 4.53
C LEU A 312 -9.78 -4.04 5.82
N CYS A 313 -9.31 -2.91 6.34
CA CYS A 313 -8.60 -2.89 7.62
C CYS A 313 -9.51 -3.32 8.78
N GLU A 314 -10.75 -2.85 8.81
CA GLU A 314 -11.77 -3.24 9.82
C GLU A 314 -12.09 -4.74 9.74
N ALA A 315 -12.01 -5.34 8.55
CA ALA A 315 -12.21 -6.76 8.33
C ALA A 315 -10.92 -7.61 8.55
N GLY A 316 -9.79 -6.99 8.92
CA GLY A 316 -8.56 -7.68 9.30
C GLY A 316 -7.44 -7.70 8.25
N CYS A 317 -7.56 -6.95 7.14
CA CYS A 317 -6.45 -6.79 6.20
C CYS A 317 -5.31 -5.99 6.85
N GLY A 318 -4.13 -6.60 6.95
CA GLY A 318 -2.99 -5.98 7.65
C GLY A 318 -2.27 -4.91 6.84
N PHE A 319 -2.29 -4.97 5.49
CA PHE A 319 -1.61 -4.02 4.63
C PHE A 319 -2.41 -3.71 3.37
N VAL A 320 -2.80 -2.44 3.21
CA VAL A 320 -3.56 -1.97 2.05
C VAL A 320 -2.75 -0.91 1.30
N THR A 321 -2.56 -1.10 0.00
CA THR A 321 -1.95 -0.10 -0.88
C THR A 321 -3.03 0.54 -1.76
N VAL A 322 -3.21 1.84 -1.63
CA VAL A 322 -4.13 2.65 -2.45
C VAL A 322 -3.33 3.44 -3.47
N THR A 323 -3.68 3.35 -4.76
CA THR A 323 -3.02 4.14 -5.80
C THR A 323 -3.91 5.27 -6.27
N CYS A 324 -3.37 6.48 -6.27
CA CYS A 324 -4.00 7.65 -6.86
C CYS A 324 -3.05 8.28 -7.88
N THR A 325 -3.45 8.30 -9.15
CA THR A 325 -2.64 8.82 -10.26
C THR A 325 -3.02 10.25 -10.62
N GLY A 326 -2.19 10.91 -11.43
CA GLY A 326 -2.48 12.26 -11.94
C GLY A 326 -1.80 13.39 -11.17
N TRP A 327 -0.85 13.08 -10.31
CA TRP A 327 -0.08 14.06 -9.54
C TRP A 327 1.16 14.58 -10.27
N ASP A 328 1.42 14.05 -11.46
CA ASP A 328 2.49 14.48 -12.35
C ASP A 328 1.99 15.66 -13.19
N MET A 329 2.25 16.85 -12.70
CA MET A 329 1.68 18.10 -13.20
C MET A 329 2.68 18.94 -14.02
N HIS A 330 3.79 18.35 -14.46
CA HIS A 330 4.77 19.01 -15.35
C HIS A 330 4.49 18.85 -16.83
#